data_bf77355c23def55847fa83662e0d8290
#
_entry.id   bf77355c23def55847fa83662e0d8290
#
_cell.length_a   1.000
_cell.length_b   1.000
_cell.length_c   1.000
_cell.angle_alpha   90.00
_cell.angle_beta   90.00
_cell.angle_gamma   90.00
#
_symmetry.space_group_name_H-M   'P 1'
#
loop_
_entity.id
_entity.type
_entity.pdbx_description
1 polymer ?
#
loop_
_entity_poly.entity_id
_entity_poly.type
_entity_poly.pdbx_seq_one_letter_code
_entity_poly.pdbx_strand_id
1 'polypeptide(L)'
;SPDNKTVYSNVAENGPFENFCASAALAKAYLVYKEEDNVFANWCLRSAKEDFEFAKVGYEQGIYTKRWGPNIDSQVCGHGAIAAVELFKCTNDSYYIDVAATYGKTILACQQSTDPDWDIPLKGFFYEDKEHKWMLTYEHRGHEQSPVQGLCMLCEVAQNHPDYQLWIKGLELYREYVLKSMELTVPYG
;
A
#
# COMPACT_ATOMS: atom_id res chain seq x y z
N SER A 1 22.99 -25.47 4.31
CA SER A 1 23.25 -26.60 3.42
C SER A 1 24.64 -26.48 2.84
N PRO A 2 25.46 -27.55 2.79
CA PRO A 2 26.82 -27.49 2.28
C PRO A 2 26.94 -27.08 0.81
N ASP A 3 25.89 -27.21 0.03
CA ASP A 3 25.91 -26.89 -1.40
C ASP A 3 25.19 -25.58 -1.76
N ASN A 4 24.52 -24.94 -0.83
CA ASN A 4 23.76 -23.70 -1.02
C ASN A 4 22.82 -23.65 -2.23
N LYS A 5 22.73 -24.72 -3.04
CA LYS A 5 21.92 -24.74 -4.25
C LYS A 5 20.43 -24.58 -3.94
N THR A 6 20.00 -25.15 -2.83
CA THR A 6 18.61 -25.06 -2.40
C THR A 6 18.22 -23.62 -1.96
N VAL A 7 19.19 -22.87 -1.40
CA VAL A 7 18.97 -21.48 -0.99
C VAL A 7 18.88 -20.57 -2.21
N TYR A 8 19.74 -20.78 -3.21
CA TYR A 8 19.73 -19.99 -4.45
C TYR A 8 18.65 -20.37 -5.46
N SER A 9 18.07 -21.57 -5.36
CA SER A 9 16.94 -21.95 -6.19
C SER A 9 15.61 -21.33 -5.74
N ASN A 10 15.54 -20.81 -4.54
CA ASN A 10 14.44 -19.96 -4.08
C ASN A 10 14.73 -18.50 -4.49
N VAL A 11 14.77 -18.27 -5.79
CA VAL A 11 14.83 -16.92 -6.32
C VAL A 11 13.63 -16.15 -5.79
N ALA A 12 13.86 -14.96 -5.25
CA ALA A 12 12.78 -14.07 -4.87
C ALA A 12 11.89 -13.85 -6.10
N GLU A 13 10.65 -14.25 -6.01
CA GLU A 13 9.68 -13.93 -7.05
C GLU A 13 9.37 -12.44 -6.92
N ASN A 14 9.76 -11.66 -7.92
CA ASN A 14 9.45 -10.26 -7.97
C ASN A 14 8.00 -10.08 -8.36
N GLY A 15 7.25 -9.40 -7.52
CA GLY A 15 5.86 -9.05 -7.74
C GLY A 15 5.57 -7.60 -7.39
N PRO A 16 4.42 -7.06 -7.79
CA PRO A 16 4.06 -5.67 -7.49
C PRO A 16 4.17 -5.33 -6.00
N PHE A 17 3.69 -6.21 -5.14
CA PHE A 17 3.72 -6.00 -3.70
C PHE A 17 5.14 -5.81 -3.16
N GLU A 18 6.03 -6.76 -3.42
CA GLU A 18 7.40 -6.74 -2.89
C GLU A 18 8.20 -5.56 -3.44
N ASN A 19 8.02 -5.25 -4.73
CA ASN A 19 8.74 -4.16 -5.36
C ASN A 19 8.23 -2.78 -4.91
N PHE A 20 6.95 -2.59 -4.62
CA PHE A 20 6.47 -1.37 -3.97
C PHE A 20 7.04 -1.21 -2.57
N CYS A 21 7.10 -2.29 -1.77
CA CYS A 21 7.74 -2.24 -0.45
C CYS A 21 9.23 -1.87 -0.54
N ALA A 22 9.96 -2.49 -1.48
CA ALA A 22 11.37 -2.20 -1.72
C ALA A 22 11.58 -0.74 -2.17
N SER A 23 10.76 -0.28 -3.12
CA SER A 23 10.77 1.11 -3.61
C SER A 23 10.60 2.11 -2.46
N ALA A 24 9.58 1.92 -1.61
CA ALA A 24 9.32 2.80 -0.47
C ALA A 24 10.50 2.83 0.52
N ALA A 25 11.09 1.67 0.82
CA ALA A 25 12.23 1.56 1.71
C ALA A 25 13.47 2.26 1.13
N LEU A 26 13.76 2.07 -0.16
CA LEU A 26 14.89 2.69 -0.85
C LEU A 26 14.71 4.22 -0.99
N ALA A 27 13.49 4.69 -1.24
CA ALA A 27 13.19 6.12 -1.25
C ALA A 27 13.44 6.77 0.12
N LYS A 28 13.04 6.10 1.21
CA LYS A 28 13.37 6.54 2.57
C LYS A 28 14.88 6.52 2.84
N ALA A 29 15.59 5.48 2.39
CA ALA A 29 17.04 5.42 2.52
C ALA A 29 17.72 6.60 1.81
N TYR A 30 17.27 6.98 0.63
CA TYR A 30 17.75 8.21 -0.04
C TYR A 30 17.63 9.45 0.86
N LEU A 31 16.45 9.67 1.47
CA LEU A 31 16.23 10.85 2.33
C LEU A 31 17.15 10.86 3.57
N VAL A 32 17.47 9.68 4.11
CA VAL A 32 18.35 9.54 5.26
C VAL A 32 19.80 9.82 4.90
N TYR A 33 20.28 9.25 3.78
CA TYR A 33 21.71 9.26 3.44
C TYR A 33 22.14 10.39 2.49
N LYS A 34 21.23 11.17 1.93
CA LYS A 34 21.53 12.17 0.88
C LYS A 34 22.57 13.23 1.30
N GLU A 35 22.70 13.52 2.58
CA GLU A 35 23.67 14.49 3.12
C GLU A 35 24.97 13.81 3.61
N GLU A 36 24.92 12.51 3.92
CA GLU A 36 26.04 11.77 4.49
C GLU A 36 26.83 10.97 3.42
N ASP A 37 26.09 10.26 2.54
CA ASP A 37 26.64 9.45 1.45
C ASP A 37 25.78 9.63 0.19
N ASN A 38 26.11 10.67 -0.56
CA ASN A 38 25.39 11.01 -1.79
C ASN A 38 25.46 9.91 -2.86
N VAL A 39 26.56 9.15 -2.92
CA VAL A 39 26.71 8.06 -3.90
C VAL A 39 25.74 6.94 -3.59
N PHE A 40 25.71 6.49 -2.35
CA PHE A 40 24.77 5.46 -1.89
C PHE A 40 23.32 5.95 -2.00
N ALA A 41 23.03 7.18 -1.57
CA ALA A 41 21.70 7.77 -1.66
C ALA A 41 21.19 7.79 -3.10
N ASN A 42 21.99 8.27 -4.05
CA ASN A 42 21.58 8.30 -5.46
C ASN A 42 21.36 6.89 -6.03
N TRP A 43 22.14 5.91 -5.60
CA TRP A 43 21.89 4.52 -5.95
C TRP A 43 20.54 4.04 -5.40
N CYS A 44 20.23 4.34 -4.14
CA CYS A 44 18.93 4.03 -3.54
C CYS A 44 17.77 4.67 -4.31
N LEU A 45 17.87 5.95 -4.65
CA LEU A 45 16.80 6.64 -5.39
C LEU A 45 16.58 6.06 -6.79
N ARG A 46 17.67 5.71 -7.50
CA ARG A 46 17.56 5.06 -8.80
C ARG A 46 16.85 3.72 -8.69
N SER A 47 17.29 2.87 -7.76
CA SER A 47 16.69 1.55 -7.55
C SER A 47 15.23 1.67 -7.08
N ALA A 48 14.90 2.66 -6.24
CA ALA A 48 13.53 2.93 -5.84
C ALA A 48 12.61 3.23 -7.03
N LYS A 49 13.07 4.03 -7.99
CA LYS A 49 12.32 4.34 -9.22
C LYS A 49 12.16 3.12 -10.11
N GLU A 50 13.22 2.33 -10.28
CA GLU A 50 13.21 1.12 -11.09
C GLU A 50 12.22 0.09 -10.52
N ASP A 51 12.26 -0.15 -9.20
CA ASP A 51 11.32 -1.05 -8.51
C ASP A 51 9.88 -0.55 -8.58
N PHE A 52 9.66 0.76 -8.46
CA PHE A 52 8.33 1.36 -8.57
C PHE A 52 7.70 1.14 -9.94
N GLU A 53 8.42 1.45 -11.01
CA GLU A 53 7.93 1.29 -12.38
C GLU A 53 7.71 -0.19 -12.72
N PHE A 54 8.60 -1.07 -12.28
CA PHE A 54 8.42 -2.51 -12.43
C PHE A 54 7.14 -2.99 -11.73
N ALA A 55 6.92 -2.58 -10.48
CA ALA A 55 5.74 -2.94 -9.72
C ALA A 55 4.45 -2.40 -10.35
N LYS A 56 4.47 -1.12 -10.78
CA LYS A 56 3.34 -0.47 -11.44
C LYS A 56 2.92 -1.20 -12.72
N VAL A 57 3.87 -1.48 -13.61
CA VAL A 57 3.62 -2.21 -14.85
C VAL A 57 3.13 -3.63 -14.56
N GLY A 58 3.73 -4.33 -13.60
CA GLY A 58 3.31 -5.65 -13.17
C GLY A 58 1.88 -5.67 -12.65
N TYR A 59 1.50 -4.69 -11.84
CA TYR A 59 0.13 -4.56 -11.33
C TYR A 59 -0.87 -4.29 -12.46
N GLU A 60 -0.57 -3.35 -13.36
CA GLU A 60 -1.42 -3.01 -14.51
C GLU A 60 -1.62 -4.20 -15.46
N GLN A 61 -0.63 -5.06 -15.59
CA GLN A 61 -0.69 -6.28 -16.40
C GLN A 61 -1.28 -7.48 -15.68
N GLY A 62 -1.65 -7.37 -14.42
CA GLY A 62 -2.16 -8.47 -13.61
C GLY A 62 -1.13 -9.57 -13.33
N ILE A 63 0.15 -9.19 -13.23
CA ILE A 63 1.22 -10.13 -12.88
C ILE A 63 1.19 -10.38 -11.37
N TYR A 64 1.02 -11.66 -11.00
CA TYR A 64 0.94 -12.12 -9.62
C TYR A 64 2.09 -13.02 -9.26
N THR A 65 2.58 -12.95 -8.03
CA THR A 65 3.50 -13.95 -7.51
C THR A 65 2.71 -15.20 -7.14
N LYS A 66 3.03 -16.32 -7.80
CA LYS A 66 2.34 -17.61 -7.53
C LYS A 66 2.61 -18.17 -6.14
N ARG A 67 3.70 -17.73 -5.49
CA ARG A 67 4.16 -18.25 -4.21
C ARG A 67 3.26 -17.82 -3.04
N TRP A 68 2.74 -16.60 -3.07
CA TRP A 68 2.01 -16.00 -1.96
C TRP A 68 0.53 -15.77 -2.28
N GLY A 69 0.07 -16.28 -3.41
CA GLY A 69 -1.31 -16.09 -3.87
C GLY A 69 -1.49 -14.88 -4.80
N PRO A 70 -2.73 -14.56 -5.14
CA PRO A 70 -3.04 -13.42 -5.99
C PRO A 70 -2.70 -12.10 -5.29
N ASN A 71 -2.41 -11.06 -6.07
CA ASN A 71 -2.35 -9.71 -5.54
C ASN A 71 -3.72 -9.33 -4.97
N ILE A 72 -3.69 -8.79 -3.77
CA ILE A 72 -4.86 -8.21 -3.12
C ILE A 72 -4.88 -6.74 -3.50
N ASP A 73 -5.86 -6.30 -4.29
CA ASP A 73 -5.92 -4.96 -4.87
C ASP A 73 -5.77 -3.85 -3.83
N SER A 74 -6.52 -3.92 -2.74
CA SER A 74 -6.48 -2.92 -1.68
C SER A 74 -5.10 -2.83 -1.02
N GLN A 75 -4.48 -3.98 -0.77
CA GLN A 75 -3.17 -4.08 -0.13
C GLN A 75 -2.05 -3.60 -1.06
N VAL A 76 -2.04 -4.08 -2.32
CA VAL A 76 -1.02 -3.70 -3.31
C VAL A 76 -1.12 -2.22 -3.65
N CYS A 77 -2.33 -1.69 -3.84
CA CYS A 77 -2.54 -0.25 -4.06
C CYS A 77 -2.15 0.57 -2.83
N GLY A 78 -2.36 0.05 -1.63
CA GLY A 78 -1.86 0.67 -0.40
C GLY A 78 -0.34 0.86 -0.42
N HIS A 79 0.40 -0.22 -0.69
CA HIS A 79 1.87 -0.15 -0.82
C HIS A 79 2.32 0.69 -2.02
N GLY A 80 1.60 0.64 -3.14
CA GLY A 80 1.86 1.50 -4.30
C GLY A 80 1.69 2.98 -3.99
N ALA A 81 0.65 3.36 -3.25
CA ALA A 81 0.45 4.74 -2.81
C ALA A 81 1.56 5.19 -1.85
N ILE A 82 1.96 4.34 -0.89
CA ILE A 82 3.08 4.61 0.02
C ILE A 82 4.37 4.86 -0.77
N ALA A 83 4.71 3.95 -1.70
CA ALA A 83 5.92 4.07 -2.51
C ALA A 83 5.93 5.34 -3.36
N ALA A 84 4.80 5.65 -4.01
CA ALA A 84 4.65 6.85 -4.81
C ALA A 84 4.81 8.13 -3.97
N VAL A 85 4.20 8.20 -2.79
CA VAL A 85 4.36 9.35 -1.89
C VAL A 85 5.81 9.50 -1.42
N GLU A 86 6.50 8.42 -1.08
CA GLU A 86 7.93 8.50 -0.69
C GLU A 86 8.81 8.96 -1.87
N LEU A 87 8.54 8.52 -3.09
CA LEU A 87 9.22 9.01 -4.28
C LEU A 87 8.90 10.49 -4.58
N PHE A 88 7.66 10.93 -4.37
CA PHE A 88 7.32 12.35 -4.45
C PHE A 88 8.14 13.19 -3.46
N LYS A 89 8.26 12.76 -2.20
CA LYS A 89 9.09 13.43 -1.19
C LYS A 89 10.57 13.54 -1.60
N CYS A 90 11.07 12.55 -2.36
CA CYS A 90 12.44 12.55 -2.88
C CYS A 90 12.66 13.45 -4.09
N THR A 91 11.65 13.55 -4.97
CA THR A 91 11.82 14.10 -6.32
C THR A 91 11.05 15.39 -6.55
N ASN A 92 10.01 15.63 -5.78
CA ASN A 92 9.00 16.68 -5.99
C ASN A 92 8.32 16.60 -7.39
N ASP A 93 8.25 15.38 -7.98
CA ASP A 93 7.62 15.14 -9.27
C ASP A 93 6.15 14.76 -9.06
N SER A 94 5.24 15.59 -9.60
CA SER A 94 3.79 15.40 -9.47
C SER A 94 3.27 14.09 -10.08
N TYR A 95 4.02 13.49 -11.00
CA TYR A 95 3.72 12.17 -11.56
C TYR A 95 3.41 11.13 -10.46
N TYR A 96 4.21 11.13 -9.39
CA TYR A 96 4.00 10.18 -8.29
C TYR A 96 2.72 10.46 -7.50
N ILE A 97 2.30 11.73 -7.37
CA ILE A 97 1.02 12.05 -6.74
C ILE A 97 -0.16 11.57 -7.60
N ASP A 98 -0.08 11.75 -8.93
CA ASP A 98 -1.13 11.31 -9.85
C ASP A 98 -1.30 9.78 -9.80
N VAL A 99 -0.19 9.04 -9.75
CA VAL A 99 -0.22 7.58 -9.60
C VAL A 99 -0.76 7.18 -8.22
N ALA A 100 -0.30 7.82 -7.14
CA ALA A 100 -0.79 7.56 -5.79
C ALA A 100 -2.31 7.83 -5.67
N ALA A 101 -2.81 8.90 -6.28
CA ALA A 101 -4.24 9.22 -6.33
C ALA A 101 -5.04 8.14 -7.07
N THR A 102 -4.48 7.57 -8.15
CA THR A 102 -5.08 6.45 -8.87
C THR A 102 -5.20 5.22 -7.96
N TYR A 103 -4.16 4.91 -7.19
CA TYR A 103 -4.22 3.85 -6.18
C TYR A 103 -5.21 4.18 -5.06
N GLY A 104 -5.28 5.44 -4.61
CA GLY A 104 -6.26 5.91 -3.64
C GLY A 104 -7.71 5.64 -4.08
N LYS A 105 -8.02 5.83 -5.37
CA LYS A 105 -9.34 5.48 -5.93
C LYS A 105 -9.63 3.99 -5.85
N THR A 106 -8.65 3.15 -6.14
CA THR A 106 -8.79 1.69 -6.01
C THR A 106 -8.99 1.29 -4.56
N ILE A 107 -8.23 1.83 -3.62
CA ILE A 107 -8.39 1.59 -2.19
C ILE A 107 -9.82 1.94 -1.74
N LEU A 108 -10.31 3.13 -2.08
CA LEU A 108 -11.67 3.55 -1.73
C LEU A 108 -12.75 2.69 -2.39
N ALA A 109 -12.51 2.18 -3.61
CA ALA A 109 -13.43 1.25 -4.26
C ALA A 109 -13.48 -0.13 -3.58
N CYS A 110 -12.46 -0.49 -2.79
CA CYS A 110 -12.44 -1.70 -1.97
C CYS A 110 -13.02 -1.49 -0.56
N GLN A 111 -13.45 -0.27 -0.21
CA GLN A 111 -13.94 0.03 1.14
C GLN A 111 -15.45 -0.22 1.26
N GLN A 112 -15.88 -0.85 2.34
CA GLN A 112 -17.30 -0.92 2.71
C GLN A 112 -17.79 0.46 3.15
N SER A 113 -18.47 1.17 2.26
CA SER A 113 -18.86 2.57 2.48
C SER A 113 -20.27 2.77 3.02
N THR A 114 -21.10 1.72 3.02
CA THR A 114 -22.48 1.74 3.49
C THR A 114 -22.70 0.68 4.56
N ASP A 115 -23.75 0.84 5.38
CA ASP A 115 -24.12 -0.17 6.35
C ASP A 115 -24.63 -1.42 5.62
N PRO A 116 -24.01 -2.61 5.81
CA PRO A 116 -24.49 -3.85 5.23
C PRO A 116 -25.73 -4.35 5.99
N ASP A 117 -26.54 -5.20 5.33
CA ASP A 117 -27.68 -5.89 5.94
C ASP A 117 -27.18 -7.11 6.76
N TRP A 118 -26.47 -6.83 7.86
CA TRP A 118 -25.96 -7.82 8.81
C TRP A 118 -26.56 -7.58 10.18
N ASP A 119 -26.59 -8.61 11.02
CA ASP A 119 -27.06 -8.50 12.42
C ASP A 119 -26.29 -7.41 13.20
N ILE A 120 -25.01 -7.28 12.90
CA ILE A 120 -24.14 -6.20 13.40
C ILE A 120 -23.59 -5.47 12.19
N PRO A 121 -24.20 -4.35 11.77
CA PRO A 121 -23.73 -3.60 10.62
C PRO A 121 -22.39 -2.91 10.93
N LEU A 122 -21.37 -3.27 10.16
CA LEU A 122 -20.05 -2.65 10.20
C LEU A 122 -19.72 -2.08 8.83
N LYS A 123 -19.22 -0.86 8.80
CA LYS A 123 -18.71 -0.20 7.60
C LYS A 123 -17.34 0.41 7.86
N GLY A 124 -16.60 0.74 6.80
CA GLY A 124 -15.32 1.41 6.88
C GLY A 124 -14.11 0.47 6.76
N PHE A 125 -14.27 -0.85 6.91
CA PHE A 125 -13.22 -1.82 6.63
C PHE A 125 -12.99 -1.97 5.11
N PHE A 126 -11.92 -2.67 4.74
CA PHE A 126 -11.58 -2.92 3.34
C PHE A 126 -11.82 -4.37 2.96
N TYR A 127 -12.21 -4.57 1.71
CA TYR A 127 -12.17 -5.85 1.02
C TYR A 127 -10.84 -6.03 0.30
N GLU A 128 -10.52 -7.25 -0.08
CA GLU A 128 -9.33 -7.56 -0.88
C GLU A 128 -9.37 -6.89 -2.25
N ASP A 129 -10.55 -6.86 -2.86
CA ASP A 129 -10.80 -6.34 -4.21
C ASP A 129 -12.09 -5.52 -4.31
N LYS A 130 -12.35 -4.98 -5.50
CA LYS A 130 -13.52 -4.15 -5.81
C LYS A 130 -14.82 -4.95 -5.92
N GLU A 131 -14.76 -6.27 -6.06
CA GLU A 131 -15.92 -7.15 -6.09
C GLU A 131 -16.49 -7.44 -4.71
N HIS A 132 -15.80 -7.03 -3.65
CA HIS A 132 -16.23 -7.16 -2.25
C HIS A 132 -16.53 -8.61 -1.83
N LYS A 133 -15.76 -9.58 -2.34
CA LYS A 133 -15.99 -11.00 -2.02
C LYS A 133 -15.37 -11.42 -0.70
N TRP A 134 -14.15 -10.93 -0.43
CA TRP A 134 -13.36 -11.32 0.72
C TRP A 134 -12.94 -10.07 1.49
N MET A 135 -13.22 -10.08 2.79
CA MET A 135 -12.75 -9.02 3.69
C MET A 135 -11.23 -9.11 3.82
N LEU A 136 -10.56 -7.96 3.75
CA LEU A 136 -9.13 -7.87 4.05
C LEU A 136 -8.93 -8.13 5.56
N THR A 137 -8.24 -9.21 5.90
CA THR A 137 -8.05 -9.66 7.28
C THR A 137 -6.66 -9.32 7.80
N TYR A 138 -6.50 -9.23 9.12
CA TYR A 138 -5.23 -8.91 9.79
C TYR A 138 -4.43 -10.17 10.14
N GLU A 139 -4.29 -11.09 9.20
CA GLU A 139 -3.72 -12.40 9.47
C GLU A 139 -2.19 -12.42 9.45
N HIS A 140 -1.55 -11.44 8.79
CA HIS A 140 -0.11 -11.56 8.54
C HIS A 140 0.65 -10.24 8.55
N ARG A 141 1.41 -9.99 9.61
CA ARG A 141 2.48 -8.95 9.69
C ARG A 141 2.05 -7.49 9.43
N GLY A 142 0.77 -7.17 9.52
CA GLY A 142 0.30 -5.78 9.40
C GLY A 142 0.31 -5.20 7.98
N HIS A 143 0.46 -6.02 6.95
CA HIS A 143 0.38 -5.57 5.56
C HIS A 143 -1.03 -5.10 5.18
N GLU A 144 -2.02 -5.59 5.89
CA GLU A 144 -3.44 -5.24 5.75
C GLU A 144 -3.74 -3.79 6.13
N GLN A 145 -2.80 -3.12 6.78
CA GLN A 145 -2.91 -1.69 7.12
C GLN A 145 -2.51 -0.76 5.97
N SER A 146 -1.90 -1.31 4.91
CA SER A 146 -1.39 -0.50 3.81
C SER A 146 -2.43 0.40 3.12
N PRO A 147 -3.72 0.01 2.95
CA PRO A 147 -4.75 0.89 2.41
C PRO A 147 -4.91 2.18 3.23
N VAL A 148 -5.01 2.05 4.56
CA VAL A 148 -5.13 3.19 5.47
C VAL A 148 -3.86 4.04 5.47
N GLN A 149 -2.70 3.40 5.54
CA GLN A 149 -1.41 4.11 5.51
C GLN A 149 -1.23 4.89 4.20
N GLY A 150 -1.56 4.29 3.05
CA GLY A 150 -1.51 4.94 1.75
C GLY A 150 -2.40 6.18 1.68
N LEU A 151 -3.66 6.08 2.16
CA LEU A 151 -4.57 7.23 2.23
C LEU A 151 -4.07 8.32 3.17
N CYS A 152 -3.54 7.95 4.36
CA CYS A 152 -2.96 8.92 5.30
C CYS A 152 -1.81 9.70 4.65
N MET A 153 -0.88 9.00 4.00
CA MET A 153 0.28 9.62 3.36
C MET A 153 -0.12 10.52 2.18
N LEU A 154 -1.14 10.14 1.39
CA LEU A 154 -1.72 11.02 0.38
C LEU A 154 -2.28 12.31 0.99
N CYS A 155 -3.02 12.20 2.09
CA CYS A 155 -3.55 13.36 2.79
C CYS A 155 -2.47 14.29 3.35
N GLU A 156 -1.31 13.77 3.75
CA GLU A 156 -0.18 14.58 4.22
C GLU A 156 0.40 15.48 3.14
N VAL A 157 0.56 14.95 1.91
CA VAL A 157 1.34 15.62 0.85
C VAL A 157 0.48 16.30 -0.22
N ALA A 158 -0.78 15.91 -0.36
CA ALA A 158 -1.64 16.32 -1.48
C ALA A 158 -2.96 16.99 -1.05
N GLN A 159 -2.89 17.90 -0.08
CA GLN A 159 -4.06 18.58 0.50
C GLN A 159 -4.89 19.40 -0.51
N ASN A 160 -4.25 19.86 -1.59
CA ASN A 160 -4.92 20.61 -2.66
C ASN A 160 -5.43 19.72 -3.80
N HIS A 161 -5.28 18.40 -3.71
CA HIS A 161 -5.74 17.49 -4.75
C HIS A 161 -7.28 17.42 -4.79
N PRO A 162 -7.92 17.32 -5.99
CA PRO A 162 -9.38 17.23 -6.10
C PRO A 162 -10.01 16.10 -5.28
N ASP A 163 -9.30 14.97 -5.13
CA ASP A 163 -9.79 13.81 -4.41
C ASP A 163 -9.49 13.84 -2.89
N TYR A 164 -8.86 14.91 -2.38
CA TYR A 164 -8.46 15.00 -0.95
C TYR A 164 -9.61 14.71 0.01
N GLN A 165 -10.79 15.29 -0.23
CA GLN A 165 -11.96 15.09 0.61
C GLN A 165 -12.50 13.65 0.57
N LEU A 166 -12.28 12.94 -0.55
CA LEU A 166 -12.66 11.52 -0.65
C LEU A 166 -11.75 10.65 0.21
N TRP A 167 -10.45 10.93 0.23
CA TRP A 167 -9.50 10.22 1.09
C TRP A 167 -9.78 10.46 2.57
N ILE A 168 -10.03 11.71 2.98
CA ILE A 168 -10.43 12.06 4.36
C ILE A 168 -11.68 11.28 4.76
N LYS A 169 -12.72 11.28 3.91
CA LYS A 169 -13.94 10.51 4.19
C LYS A 169 -13.69 9.02 4.35
N GLY A 170 -12.83 8.44 3.52
CA GLY A 170 -12.44 7.02 3.65
C GLY A 170 -11.74 6.74 4.97
N LEU A 171 -10.85 7.64 5.43
CA LEU A 171 -10.18 7.53 6.73
C LEU A 171 -11.15 7.70 7.91
N GLU A 172 -12.13 8.59 7.81
CA GLU A 172 -13.18 8.76 8.83
C GLU A 172 -14.03 7.50 8.96
N LEU A 173 -14.43 6.88 7.83
CA LEU A 173 -15.15 5.61 7.83
C LEU A 173 -14.33 4.48 8.47
N TYR A 174 -13.03 4.41 8.16
CA TYR A 174 -12.15 3.42 8.80
C TYR A 174 -12.03 3.65 10.31
N ARG A 175 -11.94 4.91 10.74
CA ARG A 175 -11.96 5.26 12.16
C ARG A 175 -13.26 4.80 12.85
N GLU A 176 -14.41 5.01 12.21
CA GLU A 176 -15.70 4.51 12.72
C GLU A 176 -15.69 2.98 12.88
N TYR A 177 -15.18 2.28 11.87
CA TYR A 177 -15.01 0.82 11.92
C TYR A 177 -14.16 0.37 13.11
N VAL A 178 -12.99 0.98 13.31
CA VAL A 178 -12.08 0.62 14.41
C VAL A 178 -12.77 0.84 15.76
N LEU A 179 -13.38 2.01 15.97
CA LEU A 179 -14.07 2.32 17.23
C LEU A 179 -15.21 1.33 17.50
N LYS A 180 -16.00 0.99 16.47
CA LYS A 180 -17.10 0.04 16.62
C LYS A 180 -16.62 -1.38 16.89
N SER A 181 -15.54 -1.79 16.22
CA SER A 181 -14.92 -3.09 16.48
C SER A 181 -14.40 -3.21 17.91
N MET A 182 -13.80 -2.15 18.44
CA MET A 182 -13.34 -2.11 19.85
C MET A 182 -14.50 -2.27 20.82
N GLU A 183 -15.66 -1.64 20.58
CA GLU A 183 -16.86 -1.81 21.41
C GLU A 183 -17.36 -3.26 21.43
N LEU A 184 -17.23 -3.97 20.29
CA LEU A 184 -17.71 -5.36 20.14
C LEU A 184 -16.76 -6.41 20.71
N THR A 185 -15.48 -6.09 20.83
CA THR A 185 -14.42 -7.04 21.20
C THR A 185 -13.89 -6.84 22.64
N VAL A 186 -14.48 -5.94 23.42
CA VAL A 186 -14.13 -5.76 24.85
C VAL A 186 -14.27 -7.10 25.61
N PRO A 187 -13.28 -7.49 26.45
CA PRO A 187 -12.14 -6.72 26.96
C PRO A 187 -10.86 -6.81 26.11
N TYR A 188 -10.86 -7.45 24.95
CA TYR A 188 -9.67 -7.76 24.16
C TYR A 188 -9.57 -6.96 22.86
N GLY A 189 -10.36 -5.90 22.72
CA GLY A 189 -10.45 -5.04 21.54
C GLY A 189 -9.20 -4.29 21.16
#